data_559e5a93d2c196db9f879d6f6c1d6a1b
#
_entry.id   559e5a93d2c196db9f879d6f6c1d6a1b
#
_cell.length_a   1.000
_cell.length_b   1.000
_cell.length_c   1.000
_cell.angle_alpha   90.00
_cell.angle_beta   90.00
_cell.angle_gamma   90.00
#
_symmetry.space_group_name_H-M   'P 1'
#
loop_
_entity.id
_entity.type
_entity.pdbx_description
1 polymer ?
#
loop_
_entity_poly.entity_id
_entity_poly.type
_entity_poly.pdbx_seq_one_letter_code
_entity_poly.pdbx_strand_id
1 'polypeptide(L)'
;MRYDILIQSGTVFDGTGAPGKIADVGIVNGQIAAIEATIDPALADHVVDATGQWVMPGFLDAHTHYDAELLLAPGLPESVRHGVTTVCIGSCSLSTIFSTPEDCADIFARVEALPREYVLSALEEHKTWDTAKDYAEQVDQMQIGHNVMALIG
;
A
#
# COMPACT_ATOMS: atom_id res chain seq x y z
N MET A 1 8.81 -2.25 -28.06
CA MET A 1 8.12 -2.71 -26.84
C MET A 1 6.89 -1.84 -26.67
N ARG A 2 5.76 -2.38 -26.25
CA ARG A 2 4.56 -1.59 -25.93
C ARG A 2 4.44 -1.50 -24.41
N TYR A 3 4.07 -0.32 -23.90
CA TYR A 3 3.92 -0.05 -22.49
C TYR A 3 2.44 -0.05 -22.10
N ASP A 4 2.10 -0.57 -20.94
CA ASP A 4 0.76 -0.47 -20.37
C ASP A 4 0.49 0.95 -19.91
N ILE A 5 1.52 1.57 -19.28
CA ILE A 5 1.48 2.96 -18.81
C ILE A 5 2.78 3.65 -19.18
N LEU A 6 2.68 4.87 -19.65
CA LEU A 6 3.80 5.77 -19.88
C LEU A 6 3.58 7.06 -19.08
N ILE A 7 4.48 7.35 -18.16
CA ILE A 7 4.51 8.61 -17.40
C ILE A 7 5.50 9.52 -18.10
N GLN A 8 5.03 10.67 -18.60
CA GLN A 8 5.85 11.57 -19.41
C GLN A 8 6.24 12.86 -18.70
N SER A 9 7.42 13.36 -19.02
CA SER A 9 7.91 14.71 -18.70
C SER A 9 7.99 15.03 -17.21
N GLY A 10 8.00 14.03 -16.34
CA GLY A 10 8.13 14.20 -14.89
C GLY A 10 9.59 14.40 -14.46
N THR A 11 9.79 15.03 -13.29
CA THR A 11 11.09 15.02 -12.65
C THR A 11 11.25 13.70 -11.89
N VAL A 12 12.03 12.78 -12.45
CA VAL A 12 12.21 11.43 -11.93
C VAL A 12 13.30 11.40 -10.86
N PHE A 13 12.95 10.89 -9.68
CA PHE A 13 13.85 10.53 -8.58
C PHE A 13 13.85 9.03 -8.43
N ASP A 14 14.98 8.37 -8.67
CA ASP A 14 15.08 6.91 -8.73
C ASP A 14 15.35 6.22 -7.37
N GLY A 15 15.39 6.99 -6.28
CA GLY A 15 15.66 6.48 -4.93
C GLY A 15 17.14 6.26 -4.61
N THR A 16 18.07 6.49 -5.54
CA THR A 16 19.52 6.30 -5.31
C THR A 16 20.18 7.47 -4.60
N GLY A 17 19.48 8.58 -4.40
CA GLY A 17 20.01 9.85 -3.88
C GLY A 17 20.63 10.74 -4.96
N ALA A 18 20.56 10.33 -6.23
CA ALA A 18 20.95 11.17 -7.34
C ALA A 18 19.99 12.34 -7.55
N PRO A 19 20.44 13.48 -8.11
CA PRO A 19 19.54 14.57 -8.47
C PRO A 19 18.45 14.13 -9.43
N GLY A 20 17.22 14.64 -9.22
CA GLY A 20 16.11 14.38 -10.13
C GLY A 20 16.40 14.89 -11.55
N LYS A 21 15.90 14.17 -12.53
CA LYS A 21 16.05 14.52 -13.96
C LYS A 21 14.70 14.41 -14.67
N ILE A 22 14.47 15.27 -15.67
CA ILE A 22 13.30 15.15 -16.54
C ILE A 22 13.47 13.88 -17.37
N ALA A 23 12.50 12.98 -17.28
CA ALA A 23 12.50 11.74 -18.06
C ALA A 23 11.09 11.16 -18.15
N ASP A 24 10.91 10.23 -19.08
CA ASP A 24 9.72 9.41 -19.24
C ASP A 24 9.94 8.04 -18.61
N VAL A 25 8.89 7.48 -18.01
CA VAL A 25 8.90 6.18 -17.34
C VAL A 25 7.89 5.26 -18.01
N GLY A 26 8.38 4.19 -18.65
CA GLY A 26 7.57 3.16 -19.29
C GLY A 26 7.36 1.96 -18.38
N ILE A 27 6.11 1.54 -18.19
CA ILE A 27 5.71 0.44 -17.29
C ILE A 27 5.08 -0.68 -18.12
N VAL A 28 5.48 -1.91 -17.83
CA VAL A 28 4.93 -3.14 -18.43
C VAL A 28 4.67 -4.16 -17.32
N ASN A 29 3.47 -4.70 -17.25
CA ASN A 29 3.07 -5.69 -16.23
C ASN A 29 3.41 -5.26 -14.79
N GLY A 30 3.16 -3.98 -14.45
CA GLY A 30 3.43 -3.42 -13.13
C GLY A 30 4.91 -3.19 -12.81
N GLN A 31 5.81 -3.35 -13.79
CA GLN A 31 7.26 -3.18 -13.63
C GLN A 31 7.76 -2.00 -14.45
N ILE A 32 8.70 -1.23 -13.91
CA ILE A 32 9.40 -0.21 -14.66
C ILE A 32 10.29 -0.90 -15.70
N ALA A 33 9.94 -0.74 -16.98
CA ALA A 33 10.64 -1.35 -18.09
C ALA A 33 11.64 -0.41 -18.75
N ALA A 34 11.43 0.91 -18.64
CA ALA A 34 12.33 1.94 -19.19
C ALA A 34 12.24 3.23 -18.40
N ILE A 35 13.37 3.95 -18.28
CA ILE A 35 13.46 5.34 -17.87
C ILE A 35 14.34 6.04 -18.89
N GLU A 36 13.77 6.83 -19.78
CA GLU A 36 14.47 7.46 -20.91
C GLU A 36 14.14 8.95 -20.99
N ALA A 37 14.98 9.71 -21.67
CA ALA A 37 14.75 11.14 -21.84
C ALA A 37 13.44 11.45 -22.57
N THR A 38 13.04 10.57 -23.50
CA THR A 38 11.76 10.67 -24.23
C THR A 38 11.37 9.29 -24.75
N ILE A 39 10.10 8.93 -24.58
CA ILE A 39 9.47 7.73 -25.12
C ILE A 39 8.29 8.15 -26.01
N ASP A 40 8.15 7.54 -27.17
CA ASP A 40 7.02 7.81 -28.08
C ASP A 40 5.70 7.38 -27.41
N PRO A 41 4.74 8.33 -27.19
CA PRO A 41 3.46 8.02 -26.58
C PRO A 41 2.61 7.02 -27.39
N ALA A 42 2.84 6.89 -28.69
CA ALA A 42 2.17 5.87 -29.51
C ALA A 42 2.52 4.44 -29.12
N LEU A 43 3.55 4.24 -28.31
CA LEU A 43 3.98 2.94 -27.78
C LEU A 43 3.28 2.57 -26.44
N ALA A 44 2.35 3.40 -25.94
CA ALA A 44 1.68 3.14 -24.66
C ALA A 44 0.15 3.01 -24.84
N ASP A 45 -0.47 2.24 -23.97
CA ASP A 45 -1.92 2.11 -23.88
C ASP A 45 -2.52 3.28 -23.08
N HIS A 46 -1.82 3.69 -22.01
CA HIS A 46 -2.19 4.85 -21.19
C HIS A 46 -1.01 5.79 -21.02
N VAL A 47 -1.25 7.08 -21.23
CA VAL A 47 -0.25 8.14 -21.06
C VAL A 47 -0.66 9.04 -19.91
N VAL A 48 0.26 9.28 -18.99
CA VAL A 48 0.12 10.20 -17.86
C VAL A 48 1.09 11.37 -18.06
N ASP A 49 0.58 12.57 -18.20
CA ASP A 49 1.41 13.78 -18.23
C ASP A 49 1.81 14.18 -16.80
N ALA A 50 3.09 14.10 -16.50
CA ALA A 50 3.69 14.49 -15.24
C ALA A 50 4.51 15.79 -15.32
N THR A 51 4.22 16.63 -16.30
CA THR A 51 4.92 17.91 -16.48
C THR A 51 4.83 18.75 -15.21
N GLY A 52 5.99 19.14 -14.66
CA GLY A 52 6.10 19.91 -13.42
C GLY A 52 5.85 19.09 -12.14
N GLN A 53 5.67 17.79 -12.24
CA GLN A 53 5.46 16.88 -11.10
C GLN A 53 6.72 16.05 -10.83
N TRP A 54 6.81 15.52 -9.63
CA TRP A 54 7.82 14.53 -9.26
C TRP A 54 7.30 13.12 -9.50
N VAL A 55 8.13 12.30 -10.10
CA VAL A 55 7.92 10.86 -10.26
C VAL A 55 8.97 10.16 -9.42
N MET A 56 8.53 9.47 -8.38
CA MET A 56 9.40 8.90 -7.37
C MET A 56 8.80 7.61 -6.81
N PRO A 57 9.59 6.74 -6.14
CA PRO A 57 9.04 5.63 -5.39
C PRO A 57 7.99 6.09 -4.40
N GLY A 58 6.93 5.31 -4.22
CA GLY A 58 5.93 5.59 -3.21
C GLY A 58 6.50 5.55 -1.80
N PHE A 59 5.87 6.27 -0.87
CA PHE A 59 6.30 6.26 0.52
C PHE A 59 6.07 4.91 1.16
N LEU A 60 7.01 4.51 2.03
CA LEU A 60 6.88 3.38 2.91
C LEU A 60 6.61 3.90 4.32
N ASP A 61 5.43 3.59 4.86
CA ASP A 61 5.11 3.87 6.26
C ASP A 61 5.50 2.67 7.12
N ALA A 62 6.62 2.82 7.81
CA ALA A 62 7.25 1.73 8.57
C ALA A 62 6.63 1.49 9.95
N HIS A 63 5.66 2.30 10.37
CA HIS A 63 5.04 2.18 11.69
C HIS A 63 3.58 2.62 11.65
N THR A 64 2.68 1.65 11.44
CA THR A 64 1.24 1.92 11.44
C THR A 64 0.51 0.95 12.38
N HIS A 65 -0.76 1.26 12.63
CA HIS A 65 -1.68 0.45 13.41
C HIS A 65 -2.97 0.19 12.62
N TYR A 66 -2.86 0.02 11.30
CA TYR A 66 -4.01 -0.20 10.39
C TYR A 66 -4.54 -1.63 10.39
N ASP A 67 -4.23 -2.42 11.42
CA ASP A 67 -4.58 -3.84 11.48
C ASP A 67 -6.10 -4.07 11.45
N ALA A 68 -6.88 -3.23 12.15
CA ALA A 68 -8.33 -3.30 12.09
C ALA A 68 -8.90 -2.55 10.87
N GLU A 69 -8.32 -1.40 10.50
CA GLU A 69 -8.74 -0.64 9.32
C GLU A 69 -8.58 -1.48 8.05
N LEU A 70 -7.54 -2.31 7.96
CA LEU A 70 -7.32 -3.21 6.83
C LEU A 70 -8.50 -4.16 6.57
N LEU A 71 -9.20 -4.57 7.62
CA LEU A 71 -10.39 -5.43 7.50
C LEU A 71 -11.63 -4.63 7.09
N LEU A 72 -11.76 -3.40 7.56
CA LEU A 72 -12.90 -2.53 7.32
C LEU A 72 -12.81 -1.80 5.96
N ALA A 73 -11.61 -1.37 5.60
CA ALA A 73 -11.34 -0.57 4.41
C ALA A 73 -9.99 -0.95 3.78
N PRO A 74 -9.87 -2.15 3.17
CA PRO A 74 -8.59 -2.70 2.68
C PRO A 74 -7.90 -1.83 1.62
N GLY A 75 -8.62 -0.89 1.02
CA GLY A 75 -8.02 0.11 0.13
C GLY A 75 -7.12 1.13 0.83
N LEU A 76 -7.22 1.30 2.14
CA LEU A 76 -6.51 2.31 2.96
C LEU A 76 -6.46 3.68 2.25
N PRO A 77 -7.60 4.27 1.91
CA PRO A 77 -7.69 5.38 0.94
C PRO A 77 -6.92 6.63 1.36
N GLU A 78 -6.84 6.91 2.66
CA GLU A 78 -6.11 8.08 3.14
C GLU A 78 -4.60 7.93 2.94
N SER A 79 -4.04 6.76 3.21
CA SER A 79 -2.62 6.49 2.97
C SER A 79 -2.27 6.56 1.49
N VAL A 80 -3.08 5.95 0.61
CA VAL A 80 -2.90 6.03 -0.85
C VAL A 80 -2.92 7.49 -1.32
N ARG A 81 -3.87 8.27 -0.83
CA ARG A 81 -4.01 9.68 -1.21
C ARG A 81 -2.80 10.53 -0.86
N HIS A 82 -2.05 10.13 0.16
CA HIS A 82 -0.81 10.79 0.57
C HIS A 82 0.46 10.18 -0.07
N GLY A 83 0.30 9.25 -1.03
CA GLY A 83 1.42 8.66 -1.76
C GLY A 83 2.12 7.51 -1.03
N VAL A 84 1.55 7.00 0.05
CA VAL A 84 2.02 5.78 0.70
C VAL A 84 1.63 4.59 -0.17
N THR A 85 2.57 3.71 -0.47
CA THR A 85 2.35 2.50 -1.29
C THR A 85 2.68 1.21 -0.54
N THR A 86 3.31 1.33 0.62
CA THR A 86 3.66 0.20 1.49
C THR A 86 3.45 0.60 2.93
N VAL A 87 2.76 -0.23 3.70
CA VAL A 87 2.52 -0.03 5.14
C VAL A 87 3.08 -1.19 5.96
N CYS A 88 3.57 -0.90 7.16
CA CYS A 88 3.97 -1.91 8.12
C CYS A 88 2.98 -1.91 9.29
N ILE A 89 2.22 -2.98 9.44
CA ILE A 89 1.23 -3.20 10.50
C ILE A 89 1.77 -4.12 11.60
N GLY A 90 1.02 -4.33 12.68
CA GLY A 90 1.46 -5.10 13.85
C GLY A 90 2.51 -4.40 14.71
N SER A 91 2.68 -3.09 14.54
CA SER A 91 3.61 -2.28 15.32
C SER A 91 3.26 -2.30 16.81
N CYS A 92 4.25 -2.06 17.67
CA CYS A 92 4.09 -2.02 19.14
C CYS A 92 3.55 -3.33 19.76
N SER A 93 3.76 -4.47 19.11
CA SER A 93 3.16 -5.77 19.46
C SER A 93 1.63 -5.77 19.44
N LEU A 94 1.01 -4.86 18.70
CA LEU A 94 -0.44 -4.81 18.51
C LEU A 94 -0.77 -5.43 17.16
N SER A 95 -1.29 -6.65 17.18
CA SER A 95 -1.72 -7.32 15.95
C SER A 95 -3.01 -8.08 16.15
N THR A 96 -3.73 -8.34 15.05
CA THR A 96 -4.95 -9.15 15.08
C THR A 96 -4.69 -10.65 14.96
N ILE A 97 -3.41 -11.08 14.97
CA ILE A 97 -3.04 -12.47 14.63
C ILE A 97 -3.51 -13.44 15.71
N PHE A 98 -3.11 -13.24 16.96
CA PHE A 98 -3.28 -14.23 18.03
C PHE A 98 -4.39 -13.88 19.05
N SER A 99 -4.79 -12.61 19.16
CA SER A 99 -5.77 -12.16 20.14
C SER A 99 -7.20 -12.53 19.74
N THR A 100 -8.10 -12.57 20.72
CA THR A 100 -9.54 -12.74 20.44
C THR A 100 -10.12 -11.51 19.71
N PRO A 101 -11.26 -11.64 19.02
CA PRO A 101 -11.93 -10.48 18.45
C PRO A 101 -12.21 -9.37 19.45
N GLU A 102 -12.60 -9.71 20.67
CA GLU A 102 -12.91 -8.77 21.75
C GLU A 102 -11.67 -8.00 22.22
N ASP A 103 -10.55 -8.71 22.44
CA ASP A 103 -9.29 -8.09 22.86
C ASP A 103 -8.76 -7.16 21.76
N CYS A 104 -8.82 -7.61 20.50
CA CYS A 104 -8.47 -6.76 19.36
C CYS A 104 -9.36 -5.53 19.28
N ALA A 105 -10.66 -5.67 19.45
CA ALA A 105 -11.59 -4.54 19.42
C ALA A 105 -11.29 -3.52 20.52
N ASP A 106 -10.93 -3.97 21.72
CA ASP A 106 -10.56 -3.09 22.83
C ASP A 106 -9.24 -2.33 22.57
N ILE A 107 -8.30 -2.95 21.89
CA ILE A 107 -7.01 -2.35 21.51
C ILE A 107 -7.20 -1.35 20.38
N PHE A 108 -7.73 -1.81 19.26
CA PHE A 108 -7.74 -1.01 18.02
C PHE A 108 -8.78 0.11 18.04
N ALA A 109 -9.87 -0.02 18.79
CA ALA A 109 -10.78 1.10 19.03
C ALA A 109 -10.09 2.30 19.70
N ARG A 110 -9.03 2.06 20.48
CA ARG A 110 -8.25 3.13 21.12
C ARG A 110 -7.12 3.64 20.24
N VAL A 111 -6.46 2.75 19.51
CA VAL A 111 -5.27 3.08 18.72
C VAL A 111 -5.64 3.71 17.38
N GLU A 112 -6.64 3.16 16.70
CA GLU A 112 -7.11 3.65 15.40
C GLU A 112 -8.27 4.65 15.52
N ALA A 113 -8.73 4.94 16.75
CA ALA A 113 -9.88 5.81 17.02
C ALA A 113 -11.18 5.37 16.29
N LEU A 114 -11.33 4.08 16.07
CA LEU A 114 -12.52 3.48 15.46
C LEU A 114 -13.56 3.13 16.55
N PRO A 115 -14.86 3.20 16.26
CA PRO A 115 -15.87 2.71 17.19
C PRO A 115 -15.67 1.21 17.46
N ARG A 116 -15.65 0.83 18.74
CA ARG A 116 -15.37 -0.55 19.19
C ARG A 116 -16.27 -1.59 18.50
N GLU A 117 -17.55 -1.28 18.38
CA GLU A 117 -18.54 -2.19 17.79
C GLU A 117 -18.26 -2.46 16.31
N TYR A 118 -17.73 -1.47 15.58
CA TYR A 118 -17.31 -1.67 14.18
C TYR A 118 -16.11 -2.61 14.08
N VAL A 119 -15.10 -2.39 14.94
CA VAL A 119 -13.91 -3.24 14.97
C VAL A 119 -14.29 -4.67 15.36
N LEU A 120 -15.11 -4.84 16.39
CA LEU A 120 -15.58 -6.14 16.84
C LEU A 120 -16.36 -6.87 15.74
N SER A 121 -17.32 -6.20 15.12
CA SER A 121 -18.12 -6.79 14.03
C SER A 121 -17.24 -7.22 12.85
N ALA A 122 -16.27 -6.40 12.47
CA ALA A 122 -15.35 -6.75 11.39
C ALA A 122 -14.47 -7.97 11.73
N LEU A 123 -13.99 -8.05 12.97
CA LEU A 123 -13.19 -9.18 13.42
C LEU A 123 -14.03 -10.47 13.52
N GLU A 124 -15.25 -10.40 14.06
CA GLU A 124 -16.16 -11.54 14.12
C GLU A 124 -16.53 -12.06 12.71
N GLU A 125 -16.63 -11.18 11.73
CA GLU A 125 -16.98 -11.53 10.35
C GLU A 125 -15.76 -12.07 9.57
N HIS A 126 -14.59 -11.45 9.75
CA HIS A 126 -13.44 -11.68 8.85
C HIS A 126 -12.28 -12.44 9.47
N LYS A 127 -12.15 -12.46 10.81
CA LYS A 127 -11.05 -13.18 11.48
C LYS A 127 -11.30 -14.69 11.46
N THR A 128 -10.75 -15.35 10.45
CA THR A 128 -10.84 -16.82 10.27
C THR A 128 -9.51 -17.53 10.52
N TRP A 129 -8.52 -16.82 11.02
CA TRP A 129 -7.15 -17.31 11.25
C TRP A 129 -6.86 -17.49 12.73
N ASP A 130 -6.08 -18.52 13.03
CA ASP A 130 -5.55 -18.82 14.36
C ASP A 130 -4.01 -18.81 14.38
N THR A 131 -3.38 -18.82 13.20
CA THR A 131 -1.93 -18.80 13.06
C THR A 131 -1.46 -17.65 12.18
N ALA A 132 -0.19 -17.26 12.30
CA ALA A 132 0.41 -16.26 11.43
C ALA A 132 0.40 -16.68 9.94
N LYS A 133 0.44 -17.98 9.66
CA LYS A 133 0.34 -18.48 8.29
C LYS A 133 -1.05 -18.26 7.72
N ASP A 134 -2.10 -18.64 8.45
CA ASP A 134 -3.48 -18.47 8.00
C ASP A 134 -3.79 -16.98 7.80
N TYR A 135 -3.29 -16.11 8.69
CA TYR A 135 -3.37 -14.66 8.56
C TYR A 135 -2.74 -14.17 7.26
N ALA A 136 -1.51 -14.58 6.96
CA ALA A 136 -0.83 -14.19 5.72
C ALA A 136 -1.61 -14.65 4.48
N GLU A 137 -2.11 -15.90 4.47
CA GLU A 137 -2.93 -16.43 3.39
C GLU A 137 -4.24 -15.66 3.21
N GLN A 138 -4.86 -15.21 4.31
CA GLN A 138 -6.07 -14.39 4.26
C GLN A 138 -5.78 -12.99 3.70
N VAL A 139 -4.71 -12.35 4.16
CA VAL A 139 -4.30 -11.03 3.69
C VAL A 139 -3.95 -11.05 2.20
N ASP A 140 -3.27 -12.10 1.72
CA ASP A 140 -2.94 -12.28 0.30
C ASP A 140 -4.18 -12.39 -0.62
N GLN A 141 -5.32 -12.79 -0.07
CA GLN A 141 -6.58 -12.89 -0.82
C GLN A 141 -7.40 -11.58 -0.81
N MET A 142 -7.03 -10.63 0.05
CA MET A 142 -7.75 -9.36 0.13
C MET A 142 -7.36 -8.43 -1.03
N GLN A 143 -8.32 -7.65 -1.48
CA GLN A 143 -8.08 -6.60 -2.48
C GLN A 143 -7.52 -5.35 -1.79
N ILE A 144 -6.24 -5.41 -1.44
CA ILE A 144 -5.54 -4.33 -0.73
C ILE A 144 -4.95 -3.35 -1.73
N GLY A 145 -5.07 -2.05 -1.44
CA GLY A 145 -4.50 -0.98 -2.27
C GLY A 145 -2.98 -0.81 -2.11
N HIS A 146 -2.40 -1.33 -1.03
CA HIS A 146 -0.99 -1.18 -0.65
C HIS A 146 -0.26 -2.52 -0.67
N ASN A 147 1.08 -2.47 -0.67
CA ASN A 147 1.86 -3.59 -0.16
C ASN A 147 1.80 -3.56 1.38
N VAL A 148 1.60 -4.71 1.98
CA VAL A 148 1.51 -4.84 3.44
C VAL A 148 2.66 -5.69 3.96
N MET A 149 3.37 -5.16 4.95
CA MET A 149 4.29 -5.91 5.79
C MET A 149 3.64 -6.05 7.17
N ALA A 150 3.61 -7.26 7.72
CA ALA A 150 3.05 -7.51 9.05
C ALA A 150 4.14 -7.96 10.02
N LEU A 151 4.22 -7.28 11.16
CA LEU A 151 4.96 -7.75 12.32
C LEU A 151 4.07 -8.69 13.12
N ILE A 152 4.69 -9.73 13.66
CA ILE A 152 4.00 -10.68 14.54
C ILE A 152 4.17 -10.16 15.96
N GLY A 153 3.08 -9.65 16.52
CA GLY A 153 3.00 -9.12 17.87
C GLY A 153 2.55 -10.14 18.90
#